data_d4964c7315427332ef58eb9af4c2e3cf
#
_entry.id   d4964c7315427332ef58eb9af4c2e3cf
#
_cell.length_a   1.000
_cell.length_b   1.000
_cell.length_c   1.000
_cell.angle_alpha   90.00
_cell.angle_beta   90.00
_cell.angle_gamma   90.00
#
_symmetry.space_group_name_H-M   'P 1'
#
loop_
_entity.id
_entity.type
_entity.pdbx_description
1 polymer ?
#
loop_
_entity_poly.entity_id
_entity_poly.type
_entity_poly.pdbx_seq_one_letter_code
_entity_poly.pdbx_strand_id
1 'polypeptide(L)'
;GDETAPMELVDSIIKDIESGFQKVEARCLFIIAHPESTLAHTRFLEENLNRLFDEKEHEPTKELAIADTLKLLVRDFYQDTTAETRWHLDLHCAIRDSKHYTFAVSPKTRHPVRSKALIDFLDSAHIEAVLLSNSPTSTFSWFSAENYGAQALTMELGRVARIGENDLDKLTAFDLSLRNLIAEAKAEHLSKPCIKYRVSRTIVRLHEDFDFMFDDNVENFTSFVHGEVFGHDGDKPLMAKNDNEAVVFPNRHVAIGQRAALMVCEVKTRYEDGELVYD
;
A
#
# COMPACT_ATOMS: atom_id res chain seq x y z
N GLY A 1 10.02 4.90 8.07
CA GLY A 1 11.37 4.69 8.46
C GLY A 1 12.35 4.86 7.30
N ASP A 2 12.77 3.77 6.70
CA ASP A 2 13.75 3.73 5.61
C ASP A 2 13.17 3.91 4.19
N GLU A 3 11.87 4.11 4.08
CA GLU A 3 11.13 4.26 2.83
C GLU A 3 11.11 5.74 2.40
N THR A 4 12.16 6.20 1.72
CA THR A 4 12.46 7.64 1.57
C THR A 4 11.99 8.30 0.27
N ALA A 5 11.72 7.55 -0.81
CA ALA A 5 11.21 8.15 -2.06
C ALA A 5 9.93 8.96 -1.87
N PRO A 6 8.91 8.48 -1.10
CA PRO A 6 7.74 9.28 -0.80
C PRO A 6 8.04 10.57 -0.04
N MET A 7 9.03 10.55 0.86
CA MET A 7 9.38 11.75 1.64
C MET A 7 9.98 12.83 0.74
N GLU A 8 10.91 12.47 -0.16
CA GLU A 8 11.52 13.40 -1.12
C GLU A 8 10.48 14.01 -2.05
N LEU A 9 9.53 13.18 -2.53
CA LEU A 9 8.46 13.63 -3.40
C LEU A 9 7.52 14.59 -2.67
N VAL A 10 7.04 14.23 -1.48
CA VAL A 10 6.12 15.07 -0.69
C VAL A 10 6.80 16.36 -0.23
N ASP A 11 8.08 16.31 0.16
CA ASP A 11 8.86 17.51 0.52
C ASP A 11 8.94 18.49 -0.67
N SER A 12 9.18 17.99 -1.89
CA SER A 12 9.15 18.81 -3.10
C SER A 12 7.78 19.47 -3.32
N ILE A 13 6.69 18.73 -3.16
CA ILE A 13 5.33 19.27 -3.29
C ILE A 13 5.06 20.36 -2.24
N ILE A 14 5.44 20.12 -0.98
CA ILE A 14 5.26 21.10 0.11
C ILE A 14 6.04 22.38 -0.18
N LYS A 15 7.28 22.30 -0.64
CA LYS A 15 8.09 23.46 -1.04
C LYS A 15 7.45 24.27 -2.17
N ASP A 16 6.86 23.59 -3.15
CA ASP A 16 6.16 24.24 -4.25
C ASP A 16 4.86 24.90 -3.78
N ILE A 17 4.15 24.30 -2.81
CA ILE A 17 2.99 24.93 -2.16
C ILE A 17 3.40 26.21 -1.42
N GLU A 18 4.45 26.13 -0.59
CA GLU A 18 4.94 27.25 0.21
C GLU A 18 5.44 28.43 -0.65
N SER A 19 6.05 28.12 -1.80
CA SER A 19 6.51 29.11 -2.76
C SER A 19 5.44 29.64 -3.73
N GLY A 20 4.23 29.06 -3.70
CA GLY A 20 3.10 29.43 -4.56
C GLY A 20 3.17 28.84 -5.97
N PHE A 21 4.09 27.95 -6.27
CA PHE A 21 4.15 27.25 -7.56
C PHE A 21 3.09 26.17 -7.69
N GLN A 22 2.72 25.49 -6.58
CA GLN A 22 1.67 24.49 -6.55
C GLN A 22 0.37 25.09 -6.03
N LYS A 23 -0.68 25.07 -6.86
CA LYS A 23 -2.03 25.46 -6.47
C LYS A 23 -2.62 24.39 -5.53
N VAL A 24 -3.33 24.83 -4.49
CA VAL A 24 -4.03 23.97 -3.53
C VAL A 24 -5.49 24.39 -3.51
N GLU A 25 -6.39 23.49 -3.92
CA GLU A 25 -7.84 23.64 -3.83
C GLU A 25 -8.43 22.64 -2.84
N ALA A 26 -7.84 21.45 -2.75
CA ALA A 26 -8.23 20.44 -1.77
C ALA A 26 -7.73 20.79 -0.37
N ARG A 27 -8.46 20.36 0.67
CA ARG A 27 -7.93 20.35 2.03
C ARG A 27 -6.94 19.21 2.17
N CYS A 28 -5.69 19.50 2.50
CA CYS A 28 -4.60 18.52 2.56
C CYS A 28 -4.04 18.37 3.97
N LEU A 29 -3.66 17.13 4.32
CA LEU A 29 -2.91 16.79 5.52
C LEU A 29 -1.69 15.97 5.08
N PHE A 30 -0.49 16.51 5.24
CA PHE A 30 0.77 15.82 4.98
C PHE A 30 1.35 15.30 6.28
N ILE A 31 1.76 14.02 6.31
CA ILE A 31 2.27 13.35 7.51
C ILE A 31 3.60 12.66 7.18
N ILE A 32 4.65 12.98 7.91
CA ILE A 32 5.86 12.15 8.02
C ILE A 32 5.76 11.40 9.34
N ALA A 33 5.36 10.13 9.25
CA ALA A 33 4.85 9.38 10.41
C ALA A 33 5.93 9.05 11.46
N HIS A 34 7.17 8.76 11.05
CA HIS A 34 8.18 8.23 11.97
C HIS A 34 9.59 8.84 11.75
N PRO A 35 9.83 10.12 12.10
CA PRO A 35 11.12 10.79 11.89
C PRO A 35 12.29 10.09 12.58
N GLU A 36 12.11 9.52 13.79
CA GLU A 36 13.19 8.85 14.52
C GLU A 36 13.73 7.63 13.76
N SER A 37 12.84 6.76 13.23
CA SER A 37 13.28 5.60 12.46
C SER A 37 13.89 6.00 11.11
N THR A 38 13.44 7.11 10.52
CA THR A 38 14.07 7.69 9.32
C THR A 38 15.50 8.12 9.59
N LEU A 39 15.74 8.84 10.68
CA LEU A 39 17.09 9.25 11.08
C LEU A 39 17.99 8.06 11.44
N ALA A 40 17.40 7.00 11.99
CA ALA A 40 18.12 5.76 12.30
C ALA A 40 18.35 4.86 11.06
N HIS A 41 17.76 5.19 9.90
CA HIS A 41 17.78 4.36 8.69
C HIS A 41 17.23 2.94 8.95
N THR A 42 16.16 2.82 9.71
CA THR A 42 15.49 1.57 10.03
C THR A 42 14.02 1.64 9.66
N ARG A 43 13.42 0.50 9.36
CA ARG A 43 12.00 0.41 9.04
C ARG A 43 11.10 0.82 10.22
N PHE A 44 11.48 0.44 11.43
CA PHE A 44 10.85 0.76 12.73
C PHE A 44 11.90 0.63 13.84
N LEU A 45 11.57 1.07 15.04
CA LEU A 45 12.46 0.97 16.21
C LEU A 45 12.11 -0.24 17.08
N GLU A 46 10.85 -0.42 17.44
CA GLU A 46 10.36 -1.47 18.33
C GLU A 46 9.37 -2.40 17.59
N GLU A 47 8.40 -1.84 16.84
CA GLU A 47 7.36 -2.58 16.16
C GLU A 47 6.96 -1.92 14.83
N ASN A 48 6.45 -2.73 13.89
CA ASN A 48 5.99 -2.20 12.60
C ASN A 48 4.72 -1.36 12.78
N LEU A 49 4.87 -0.03 12.66
CA LEU A 49 3.79 0.95 12.79
C LEU A 49 2.54 0.55 11.98
N ASN A 50 2.72 0.07 10.75
CA ASN A 50 1.62 -0.31 9.85
C ASN A 50 1.00 -1.69 10.20
N ARG A 51 1.00 -2.05 11.50
CA ARG A 51 0.31 -3.21 12.10
C ARG A 51 -0.54 -2.80 13.30
N LEU A 52 -0.55 -1.51 13.68
CA LEU A 52 -1.10 -1.00 14.93
C LEU A 52 -2.40 -0.19 14.74
N PHE A 53 -3.00 -0.26 13.55
CA PHE A 53 -4.20 0.52 13.23
C PHE A 53 -5.51 -0.28 13.33
N ASP A 54 -5.47 -1.50 13.84
CA ASP A 54 -6.67 -2.27 14.18
C ASP A 54 -7.19 -1.92 15.59
N GLU A 55 -8.24 -2.64 16.04
CA GLU A 55 -8.87 -2.44 17.36
C GLU A 55 -8.34 -3.40 18.44
N LYS A 56 -7.27 -4.15 18.15
CA LYS A 56 -6.68 -5.07 19.12
C LYS A 56 -5.90 -4.32 20.18
N GLU A 57 -5.73 -4.97 21.33
CA GLU A 57 -4.77 -4.51 22.34
C GLU A 57 -3.35 -4.81 21.83
N HIS A 58 -2.49 -3.80 21.94
CA HIS A 58 -1.07 -3.87 21.58
C HIS A 58 -0.23 -3.52 22.81
N GLU A 59 0.97 -4.09 22.89
CA GLU A 59 1.94 -3.72 23.93
C GLU A 59 2.37 -2.25 23.76
N PRO A 60 2.61 -1.53 24.87
CA PRO A 60 3.05 -0.14 24.81
C PRO A 60 4.42 -0.02 24.14
N THR A 61 4.46 0.57 22.94
CA THR A 61 5.66 0.86 22.17
C THR A 61 5.66 2.31 21.69
N LYS A 62 6.79 2.80 21.20
CA LYS A 62 6.85 4.13 20.57
C LYS A 62 5.92 4.20 19.36
N GLU A 63 5.91 3.14 18.54
CA GLU A 63 5.07 3.07 17.36
C GLU A 63 3.58 3.04 17.71
N LEU A 64 3.17 2.43 18.83
CA LEU A 64 1.78 2.48 19.28
C LEU A 64 1.37 3.93 19.63
N ALA A 65 2.22 4.67 20.34
CA ALA A 65 1.96 6.08 20.65
C ALA A 65 1.85 6.95 19.38
N ILE A 66 2.68 6.66 18.36
CA ILE A 66 2.58 7.30 17.04
C ILE A 66 1.26 6.91 16.36
N ALA A 67 0.89 5.63 16.33
CA ALA A 67 -0.35 5.15 15.72
C ALA A 67 -1.57 5.84 16.35
N ASP A 68 -1.62 5.95 17.67
CA ASP A 68 -2.70 6.62 18.38
C ASP A 68 -2.77 8.10 18.03
N THR A 69 -1.63 8.78 17.95
CA THR A 69 -1.57 10.17 17.49
C THR A 69 -2.09 10.31 16.06
N LEU A 70 -1.69 9.43 15.14
CA LEU A 70 -2.14 9.44 13.75
C LEU A 70 -3.63 9.16 13.63
N LYS A 71 -4.18 8.23 14.42
CA LYS A 71 -5.62 7.97 14.49
C LYS A 71 -6.40 9.24 14.89
N LEU A 72 -5.89 9.98 15.87
CA LEU A 72 -6.50 11.25 16.31
C LEU A 72 -6.42 12.32 15.22
N LEU A 73 -5.27 12.53 14.60
CA LEU A 73 -5.09 13.52 13.51
C LEU A 73 -6.02 13.24 12.33
N VAL A 74 -6.14 11.99 11.90
CA VAL A 74 -7.04 11.61 10.81
C VAL A 74 -8.50 11.79 11.20
N ARG A 75 -8.88 11.44 12.43
CA ARG A 75 -10.22 11.70 12.95
C ARG A 75 -10.56 13.18 12.86
N ASP A 76 -9.71 14.04 13.43
CA ASP A 76 -9.94 15.48 13.48
C ASP A 76 -9.95 16.08 12.06
N PHE A 77 -9.09 15.59 11.17
CA PHE A 77 -9.07 15.99 9.78
C PHE A 77 -10.37 15.65 9.04
N TYR A 78 -11.00 14.49 9.29
CA TYR A 78 -12.21 14.08 8.58
C TYR A 78 -13.52 14.49 9.26
N GLN A 79 -13.52 14.81 10.56
CA GLN A 79 -14.74 15.18 11.28
C GLN A 79 -15.29 16.55 10.87
N ASP A 80 -14.42 17.52 10.63
CA ASP A 80 -14.79 18.92 10.39
C ASP A 80 -14.92 19.25 8.89
N THR A 81 -15.36 18.29 8.08
CA THR A 81 -15.50 18.50 6.65
C THR A 81 -16.85 18.04 6.11
N THR A 82 -17.42 18.86 5.23
CA THR A 82 -18.58 18.51 4.40
C THR A 82 -18.17 17.85 3.08
N ALA A 83 -16.87 17.54 2.89
CA ALA A 83 -16.38 16.96 1.66
C ALA A 83 -17.06 15.62 1.39
N GLU A 84 -17.58 15.46 0.17
CA GLU A 84 -18.22 14.22 -0.30
C GLU A 84 -17.22 13.10 -0.50
N THR A 85 -15.97 13.44 -0.85
CA THR A 85 -14.90 12.48 -1.13
C THR A 85 -13.73 12.70 -0.17
N ARG A 86 -13.26 11.61 0.43
CA ARG A 86 -12.09 11.57 1.30
C ARG A 86 -11.05 10.66 0.67
N TRP A 87 -9.79 11.10 0.68
CA TRP A 87 -8.66 10.34 0.15
C TRP A 87 -7.63 10.07 1.24
N HIS A 88 -6.99 8.90 1.19
CA HIS A 88 -5.81 8.61 2.00
C HIS A 88 -4.81 7.79 1.17
N LEU A 89 -3.69 8.38 0.85
CA LEU A 89 -2.57 7.72 0.18
C LEU A 89 -1.46 7.48 1.21
N ASP A 90 -1.32 6.23 1.65
CA ASP A 90 -0.27 5.77 2.58
C ASP A 90 0.93 5.34 1.74
N LEU A 91 1.94 6.22 1.66
CA LEU A 91 3.04 6.12 0.70
C LEU A 91 4.21 5.33 1.28
N HIS A 92 4.57 4.25 0.61
CA HIS A 92 5.61 3.29 0.98
C HIS A 92 6.60 3.02 -0.15
N CYS A 93 7.67 2.30 0.18
CA CYS A 93 8.57 1.64 -0.77
C CYS A 93 8.68 0.15 -0.43
N ALA A 94 8.73 -0.69 -1.45
CA ALA A 94 8.90 -2.13 -1.28
C ALA A 94 10.32 -2.48 -0.80
N ILE A 95 10.43 -3.43 0.14
CA ILE A 95 11.73 -3.90 0.65
C ILE A 95 12.49 -4.67 -0.43
N ARG A 96 11.77 -5.32 -1.36
CA ARG A 96 12.30 -6.19 -2.41
C ARG A 96 11.92 -5.70 -3.78
N ASP A 97 12.63 -6.19 -4.78
CA ASP A 97 12.29 -5.95 -6.17
C ASP A 97 10.89 -6.48 -6.51
N SER A 98 10.30 -5.93 -7.54
CA SER A 98 8.94 -6.24 -7.95
C SER A 98 8.84 -6.25 -9.47
N LYS A 99 8.09 -7.18 -10.05
CA LYS A 99 7.78 -7.18 -11.48
C LYS A 99 6.93 -5.98 -11.91
N HIS A 100 6.22 -5.39 -10.97
CA HIS A 100 5.58 -4.08 -11.11
C HIS A 100 6.35 -3.10 -10.24
N TYR A 101 7.04 -2.16 -10.86
CA TYR A 101 7.88 -1.18 -10.12
C TYR A 101 7.06 -0.38 -9.12
N THR A 102 5.87 0.03 -9.52
CA THR A 102 4.90 0.67 -8.64
C THR A 102 3.62 -0.16 -8.55
N PHE A 103 3.09 -0.31 -7.35
CA PHE A 103 1.80 -0.95 -7.17
C PHE A 103 1.07 -0.41 -5.94
N ALA A 104 -0.22 -0.67 -5.86
CA ALA A 104 -1.04 -0.25 -4.74
C ALA A 104 -1.76 -1.44 -4.09
N VAL A 105 -2.10 -1.30 -2.81
CA VAL A 105 -2.99 -2.23 -2.11
C VAL A 105 -4.25 -1.48 -1.69
N SER A 106 -5.39 -1.89 -2.23
CA SER A 106 -6.71 -1.39 -1.85
C SER A 106 -7.28 -2.27 -0.75
N PRO A 107 -7.57 -1.71 0.44
CA PRO A 107 -8.06 -2.48 1.57
C PRO A 107 -9.49 -3.00 1.34
N LYS A 108 -9.88 -4.06 2.06
CA LYS A 108 -11.26 -4.51 2.20
C LYS A 108 -11.87 -3.88 3.44
N THR A 109 -12.98 -3.17 3.26
CA THR A 109 -13.70 -2.47 4.34
C THR A 109 -15.21 -2.66 4.21
N ARG A 110 -15.96 -2.18 5.20
CA ARG A 110 -17.44 -2.14 5.16
C ARG A 110 -17.99 -1.06 4.20
N HIS A 111 -17.16 -0.10 3.80
CA HIS A 111 -17.54 0.98 2.90
C HIS A 111 -17.17 0.69 1.44
N PRO A 112 -17.89 1.24 0.46
CA PRO A 112 -17.51 1.21 -0.94
C PRO A 112 -16.36 2.21 -1.19
N VAL A 113 -15.12 1.72 -1.18
CA VAL A 113 -13.91 2.56 -1.29
C VAL A 113 -13.09 2.32 -2.57
N ARG A 114 -13.62 1.54 -3.51
CA ARG A 114 -12.97 1.23 -4.79
C ARG A 114 -13.70 1.91 -5.93
N SER A 115 -13.81 3.21 -5.84
CA SER A 115 -14.52 3.99 -6.85
C SER A 115 -13.78 4.05 -8.19
N LYS A 116 -14.52 4.44 -9.24
CA LYS A 116 -13.91 4.71 -10.55
C LYS A 116 -12.84 5.80 -10.44
N ALA A 117 -13.07 6.84 -9.64
CA ALA A 117 -12.11 7.93 -9.45
C ALA A 117 -10.78 7.44 -8.86
N LEU A 118 -10.82 6.46 -7.93
CA LEU A 118 -9.62 5.85 -7.37
C LEU A 118 -8.81 5.12 -8.44
N ILE A 119 -9.47 4.36 -9.30
CA ILE A 119 -8.80 3.61 -10.37
C ILE A 119 -8.30 4.56 -11.48
N ASP A 120 -9.08 5.57 -11.84
CA ASP A 120 -8.66 6.61 -12.79
C ASP A 120 -7.41 7.36 -12.28
N PHE A 121 -7.31 7.61 -10.98
CA PHE A 121 -6.10 8.15 -10.36
C PHE A 121 -4.90 7.21 -10.53
N LEU A 122 -5.04 5.90 -10.22
CA LEU A 122 -3.98 4.93 -10.39
C LEU A 122 -3.52 4.84 -11.86
N ASP A 123 -4.45 4.81 -12.79
CA ASP A 123 -4.17 4.75 -14.22
C ASP A 123 -3.45 6.03 -14.71
N SER A 124 -3.85 7.20 -14.21
CA SER A 124 -3.17 8.49 -14.50
C SER A 124 -1.79 8.58 -13.87
N ALA A 125 -1.63 8.06 -12.67
CA ALA A 125 -0.36 8.01 -11.93
C ALA A 125 0.61 6.96 -12.48
N HIS A 126 0.24 6.22 -13.52
CA HIS A 126 0.99 5.09 -14.09
C HIS A 126 1.37 4.04 -13.06
N ILE A 127 0.52 3.82 -12.06
CA ILE A 127 0.69 2.71 -11.13
C ILE A 127 0.45 1.40 -11.89
N GLU A 128 1.45 0.52 -11.88
CA GLU A 128 1.45 -0.64 -12.78
C GLU A 128 0.45 -1.72 -12.36
N ALA A 129 0.20 -1.87 -11.04
CA ALA A 129 -0.72 -2.87 -10.53
C ALA A 129 -1.49 -2.40 -9.29
N VAL A 130 -2.67 -2.98 -9.04
CA VAL A 130 -3.40 -2.84 -7.78
C VAL A 130 -3.84 -4.19 -7.26
N LEU A 131 -3.56 -4.44 -5.96
CA LEU A 131 -4.03 -5.60 -5.22
C LEU A 131 -5.35 -5.25 -4.53
N LEU A 132 -6.38 -6.00 -4.84
CA LEU A 132 -7.69 -5.89 -4.21
C LEU A 132 -7.74 -6.87 -3.03
N SER A 133 -7.56 -6.35 -1.81
CA SER A 133 -7.63 -7.15 -0.59
C SER A 133 -9.03 -7.75 -0.41
N ASN A 134 -9.10 -8.97 0.08
CA ASN A 134 -10.35 -9.69 0.34
C ASN A 134 -10.68 -9.81 1.84
N SER A 135 -9.82 -9.30 2.72
CA SER A 135 -9.98 -9.33 4.17
C SER A 135 -9.54 -8.02 4.81
N PRO A 136 -10.07 -7.67 5.99
CA PRO A 136 -9.58 -6.56 6.79
C PRO A 136 -8.09 -6.71 7.13
N THR A 137 -7.44 -5.59 7.39
CA THR A 137 -6.02 -5.52 7.76
C THR A 137 -5.85 -4.62 8.99
N SER A 138 -4.61 -4.33 9.36
CA SER A 138 -4.26 -3.40 10.45
C SER A 138 -3.41 -2.22 9.94
N THR A 139 -3.53 -1.89 8.64
CA THR A 139 -2.75 -0.81 8.02
C THR A 139 -3.40 0.56 8.23
N PHE A 140 -2.62 1.62 8.11
CA PHE A 140 -3.09 2.99 8.26
C PHE A 140 -4.12 3.37 7.18
N SER A 141 -3.90 2.96 5.94
CA SER A 141 -4.87 3.12 4.86
C SER A 141 -6.19 2.40 5.15
N TRP A 142 -6.14 1.17 5.70
CA TRP A 142 -7.35 0.45 6.11
C TRP A 142 -8.12 1.19 7.19
N PHE A 143 -7.44 1.73 8.21
CA PHE A 143 -8.07 2.49 9.30
C PHE A 143 -8.91 3.66 8.78
N SER A 144 -8.36 4.43 7.84
CA SER A 144 -9.09 5.57 7.26
C SER A 144 -10.26 5.14 6.38
N ALA A 145 -10.09 4.07 5.60
CA ALA A 145 -11.15 3.50 4.77
C ALA A 145 -12.28 2.91 5.63
N GLU A 146 -11.93 2.14 6.67
CA GLU A 146 -12.90 1.46 7.54
C GLU A 146 -13.71 2.43 8.40
N ASN A 147 -13.06 3.46 8.96
CA ASN A 147 -13.71 4.36 9.92
C ASN A 147 -14.35 5.59 9.28
N TYR A 148 -13.85 6.03 8.12
CA TYR A 148 -14.27 7.30 7.50
C TYR A 148 -14.70 7.16 6.05
N GLY A 149 -14.70 5.95 5.47
CA GLY A 149 -15.05 5.71 4.08
C GLY A 149 -14.10 6.38 3.09
N ALA A 150 -12.84 6.58 3.49
CA ALA A 150 -11.85 7.19 2.62
C ALA A 150 -11.50 6.27 1.44
N GLN A 151 -11.34 6.84 0.26
CA GLN A 151 -10.70 6.21 -0.90
C GLN A 151 -9.22 6.03 -0.52
N ALA A 152 -8.86 4.86 0.00
CA ALA A 152 -7.56 4.65 0.63
C ALA A 152 -6.73 3.58 -0.05
N LEU A 153 -5.43 3.84 -0.17
CA LEU A 153 -4.45 2.97 -0.79
C LEU A 153 -3.17 2.93 0.05
N THR A 154 -2.57 1.76 0.22
CA THR A 154 -1.14 1.64 0.50
C THR A 154 -0.42 1.60 -0.84
N MET A 155 0.46 2.57 -1.08
CA MET A 155 1.18 2.75 -2.34
C MET A 155 2.61 2.24 -2.19
N GLU A 156 3.09 1.37 -3.06
CA GLU A 156 4.47 0.93 -3.12
C GLU A 156 5.15 1.63 -4.31
N LEU A 157 6.01 2.60 -4.02
CA LEU A 157 6.59 3.52 -5.00
C LEU A 157 8.07 3.19 -5.27
N GLY A 158 8.31 2.00 -5.79
CA GLY A 158 9.65 1.48 -6.05
C GLY A 158 10.28 0.82 -4.82
N ARG A 159 11.58 0.58 -4.89
CA ARG A 159 12.35 -0.09 -3.84
C ARG A 159 12.89 0.91 -2.84
N VAL A 160 13.04 0.47 -1.59
CA VAL A 160 13.74 1.23 -0.53
C VAL A 160 15.16 1.62 -0.97
N ALA A 161 15.46 2.91 -0.84
CA ALA A 161 16.79 3.49 -1.06
C ALA A 161 17.05 4.62 -0.04
N ARG A 162 18.24 5.19 -0.02
CA ARG A 162 18.56 6.33 0.84
C ARG A 162 18.05 7.63 0.23
N ILE A 163 17.86 8.65 1.06
CA ILE A 163 17.55 10.01 0.59
C ILE A 163 18.64 10.45 -0.41
N GLY A 164 18.21 10.95 -1.57
CA GLY A 164 19.06 11.35 -2.68
C GLY A 164 19.50 10.22 -3.63
N GLU A 165 19.17 8.97 -3.33
CA GLU A 165 19.46 7.80 -4.19
C GLU A 165 18.20 7.25 -4.86
N ASN A 166 17.02 7.81 -4.58
CA ASN A 166 15.75 7.38 -5.16
C ASN A 166 15.65 7.82 -6.63
N ASP A 167 15.13 6.92 -7.48
CA ASP A 167 14.87 7.19 -8.89
C ASP A 167 13.50 7.87 -9.05
N LEU A 168 13.43 9.15 -8.70
CA LEU A 168 12.19 9.94 -8.74
C LEU A 168 11.67 10.17 -10.16
N ASP A 169 12.52 10.05 -11.19
CA ASP A 169 12.09 10.17 -12.59
C ASP A 169 11.05 9.11 -12.95
N LYS A 170 11.16 7.92 -12.37
CA LYS A 170 10.15 6.85 -12.52
C LYS A 170 8.81 7.16 -11.87
N LEU A 171 8.77 8.13 -10.98
CA LEU A 171 7.56 8.55 -10.26
C LEU A 171 6.93 9.83 -10.83
N THR A 172 7.43 10.34 -11.98
CA THR A 172 6.96 11.60 -12.57
C THR A 172 5.44 11.62 -12.81
N ALA A 173 4.86 10.53 -13.33
CA ALA A 173 3.41 10.45 -13.55
C ALA A 173 2.63 10.44 -12.22
N PHE A 174 3.17 9.79 -11.19
CA PHE A 174 2.59 9.82 -9.84
C PHE A 174 2.66 11.21 -9.22
N ASP A 175 3.81 11.90 -9.30
CA ASP A 175 3.97 13.28 -8.83
C ASP A 175 2.95 14.21 -9.48
N LEU A 176 2.84 14.19 -10.80
CA LEU A 176 1.88 14.99 -11.55
C LEU A 176 0.43 14.68 -11.15
N SER A 177 0.08 13.41 -10.99
CA SER A 177 -1.27 13.00 -10.61
C SER A 177 -1.61 13.43 -9.18
N LEU A 178 -0.64 13.36 -8.25
CA LEU A 178 -0.81 13.83 -6.88
C LEU A 178 -1.00 15.37 -6.84
N ARG A 179 -0.20 16.11 -7.60
CA ARG A 179 -0.33 17.57 -7.74
C ARG A 179 -1.68 17.96 -8.32
N ASN A 180 -2.16 17.24 -9.33
CA ASN A 180 -3.49 17.47 -9.91
C ASN A 180 -4.61 17.15 -8.90
N LEU A 181 -4.48 16.09 -8.09
CA LEU A 181 -5.42 15.77 -7.03
C LEU A 181 -5.50 16.90 -5.98
N ILE A 182 -4.35 17.45 -5.57
CA ILE A 182 -4.26 18.59 -4.63
C ILE A 182 -4.88 19.85 -5.22
N ALA A 183 -4.71 20.09 -6.50
CA ALA A 183 -5.25 21.26 -7.21
C ALA A 183 -6.70 21.07 -7.71
N GLU A 184 -7.33 19.92 -7.45
CA GLU A 184 -8.62 19.52 -8.03
C GLU A 184 -8.67 19.68 -9.57
N ALA A 185 -7.52 19.49 -10.22
CA ALA A 185 -7.35 19.62 -11.64
C ALA A 185 -7.51 18.28 -12.37
N LYS A 186 -7.92 18.33 -13.63
CA LYS A 186 -7.98 17.14 -14.47
C LYS A 186 -6.57 16.73 -14.90
N ALA A 187 -6.30 15.44 -14.93
CA ALA A 187 -5.09 14.94 -15.54
C ALA A 187 -5.09 15.22 -17.04
N GLU A 188 -4.03 15.88 -17.53
CA GLU A 188 -3.87 16.22 -18.96
C GLU A 188 -2.98 15.23 -19.70
N HIS A 189 -2.39 14.24 -18.99
CA HIS A 189 -1.50 13.24 -19.56
C HIS A 189 -2.22 11.91 -19.84
N LEU A 190 -1.64 11.11 -20.73
CA LEU A 190 -2.19 9.81 -21.10
C LEU A 190 -2.19 8.87 -19.90
N SER A 191 -3.35 8.31 -19.58
CA SER A 191 -3.48 7.28 -18.58
C SER A 191 -3.00 5.92 -19.10
N LYS A 192 -2.44 5.10 -18.18
CA LYS A 192 -2.03 3.73 -18.47
C LYS A 192 -2.78 2.78 -17.55
N PRO A 193 -3.66 1.91 -18.07
CA PRO A 193 -4.44 1.02 -17.23
C PRO A 193 -3.56 0.12 -16.35
N CYS A 194 -3.78 0.14 -15.05
CA CYS A 194 -3.11 -0.74 -14.12
C CYS A 194 -3.69 -2.16 -14.15
N ILE A 195 -2.84 -3.16 -13.90
CA ILE A 195 -3.28 -4.55 -13.79
C ILE A 195 -3.96 -4.75 -12.44
N LYS A 196 -5.12 -5.42 -12.41
CA LYS A 196 -5.90 -5.68 -11.20
C LYS A 196 -5.67 -7.11 -10.74
N TYR A 197 -5.22 -7.26 -9.49
CA TYR A 197 -5.04 -8.54 -8.83
C TYR A 197 -6.00 -8.66 -7.64
N ARG A 198 -6.70 -9.79 -7.51
CA ARG A 198 -7.35 -10.14 -6.26
C ARG A 198 -6.39 -10.93 -5.38
N VAL A 199 -6.43 -10.73 -4.09
CA VAL A 199 -5.80 -11.64 -3.14
C VAL A 199 -6.60 -12.94 -3.16
N SER A 200 -6.00 -14.03 -3.64
CA SER A 200 -6.61 -15.36 -3.70
C SER A 200 -6.60 -16.02 -2.32
N ARG A 201 -5.49 -15.90 -1.61
CA ARG A 201 -5.30 -16.42 -0.25
C ARG A 201 -4.09 -15.79 0.44
N THR A 202 -4.08 -15.93 1.76
CA THR A 202 -2.95 -15.57 2.62
C THR A 202 -2.22 -16.84 3.03
N ILE A 203 -0.88 -16.85 2.92
CA ILE A 203 -0.03 -17.88 3.51
C ILE A 203 0.33 -17.41 4.92
N VAL A 204 -0.02 -18.21 5.91
CA VAL A 204 0.32 -17.98 7.33
C VAL A 204 1.30 -19.06 7.75
N ARG A 205 2.37 -18.68 8.44
CA ARG A 205 3.29 -19.64 9.05
C ARG A 205 2.63 -20.30 10.26
N LEU A 206 2.41 -21.60 10.23
CA LEU A 206 1.77 -22.35 11.31
C LEU A 206 2.72 -23.25 12.09
N HIS A 207 3.86 -23.63 11.50
CA HIS A 207 4.83 -24.53 12.11
C HIS A 207 6.24 -23.95 12.13
N GLU A 208 7.09 -24.45 13.01
CA GLU A 208 8.51 -24.09 13.04
C GLU A 208 9.21 -24.48 11.73
N ASP A 209 8.90 -25.67 11.22
CA ASP A 209 9.34 -26.16 9.92
C ASP A 209 8.46 -25.59 8.81
N PHE A 210 8.69 -24.30 8.54
CA PHE A 210 8.07 -23.56 7.46
C PHE A 210 9.15 -22.93 6.59
N ASP A 211 9.10 -23.19 5.28
CA ASP A 211 10.00 -22.51 4.35
C ASP A 211 9.41 -22.37 2.94
N PHE A 212 9.96 -21.39 2.20
CA PHE A 212 9.75 -21.25 0.77
C PHE A 212 10.91 -21.89 0.00
N MET A 213 10.63 -22.47 -1.17
CA MET A 213 11.64 -23.09 -2.06
C MET A 213 12.34 -22.06 -2.95
N PHE A 214 11.91 -20.81 -2.94
CA PHE A 214 12.54 -19.70 -3.67
C PHE A 214 13.41 -18.87 -2.74
N ASP A 215 14.36 -18.11 -3.30
CA ASP A 215 15.28 -17.25 -2.56
C ASP A 215 14.57 -16.05 -1.87
N ASP A 216 15.20 -15.49 -0.83
CA ASP A 216 14.68 -14.32 -0.10
C ASP A 216 14.56 -13.06 -0.97
N ASN A 217 15.29 -12.99 -2.07
CA ASN A 217 15.26 -11.90 -3.04
C ASN A 217 14.25 -12.12 -4.17
N VAL A 218 13.36 -13.13 -4.08
CA VAL A 218 12.30 -13.33 -5.06
C VAL A 218 11.50 -12.02 -5.26
N GLU A 219 11.26 -11.65 -6.49
CA GLU A 219 10.48 -10.46 -6.81
C GLU A 219 9.00 -10.63 -6.44
N ASN A 220 8.37 -9.56 -5.95
CA ASN A 220 6.92 -9.52 -5.87
C ASN A 220 6.32 -9.81 -7.25
N PHE A 221 5.17 -10.48 -7.27
CA PHE A 221 4.44 -10.94 -8.45
C PHE A 221 5.16 -12.05 -9.25
N THR A 222 6.13 -12.75 -8.63
CA THR A 222 6.62 -14.01 -9.22
C THR A 222 5.50 -15.03 -9.22
N SER A 223 5.15 -15.53 -10.41
CA SER A 223 4.02 -16.43 -10.64
C SER A 223 4.45 -17.90 -10.70
N PHE A 224 3.53 -18.78 -10.32
CA PHE A 224 3.65 -20.22 -10.33
C PHE A 224 2.53 -20.82 -11.20
N VAL A 225 2.81 -21.97 -11.81
CA VAL A 225 1.77 -22.73 -12.53
C VAL A 225 0.96 -23.58 -11.55
N HIS A 226 -0.29 -23.88 -11.89
CA HIS A 226 -1.17 -24.70 -11.06
C HIS A 226 -0.49 -26.01 -10.63
N GLY A 227 -0.50 -26.31 -9.34
CA GLY A 227 0.11 -27.50 -8.74
C GLY A 227 1.60 -27.40 -8.48
N GLU A 228 2.28 -26.33 -8.91
CA GLU A 228 3.69 -26.11 -8.61
C GLU A 228 3.88 -25.91 -7.10
N VAL A 229 4.81 -26.69 -6.51
CA VAL A 229 5.17 -26.60 -5.09
C VAL A 229 6.23 -25.51 -4.94
N PHE A 230 5.94 -24.50 -4.12
CA PHE A 230 6.84 -23.37 -3.86
C PHE A 230 7.31 -23.26 -2.40
N GLY A 231 6.93 -24.22 -1.55
CA GLY A 231 7.32 -24.24 -0.14
C GLY A 231 6.64 -25.37 0.65
N HIS A 232 6.78 -25.31 1.97
CA HIS A 232 6.12 -26.21 2.91
C HIS A 232 5.80 -25.52 4.23
N ASP A 233 4.86 -26.09 4.98
CA ASP A 233 4.51 -25.68 6.35
C ASP A 233 4.28 -26.95 7.17
N GLY A 234 5.29 -27.40 7.91
CA GLY A 234 5.39 -28.74 8.43
C GLY A 234 5.38 -29.75 7.27
N ASP A 235 4.60 -30.81 7.39
CA ASP A 235 4.48 -31.86 6.37
C ASP A 235 3.60 -31.46 5.16
N LYS A 236 3.05 -30.24 5.14
CA LYS A 236 2.12 -29.80 4.10
C LYS A 236 2.84 -29.00 3.02
N PRO A 237 2.82 -29.44 1.73
CA PRO A 237 3.35 -28.64 0.65
C PRO A 237 2.48 -27.37 0.42
N LEU A 238 3.16 -26.26 0.18
CA LEU A 238 2.57 -25.03 -0.31
C LEU A 238 2.59 -25.06 -1.85
N MET A 239 1.42 -25.19 -2.47
CA MET A 239 1.29 -25.32 -3.92
C MET A 239 0.44 -24.17 -4.49
N ALA A 240 0.73 -23.76 -5.72
CA ALA A 240 -0.12 -22.85 -6.48
C ALA A 240 -1.49 -23.51 -6.77
N LYS A 241 -2.57 -22.79 -6.46
CA LYS A 241 -3.95 -23.29 -6.61
C LYS A 241 -4.62 -22.82 -7.91
N ASN A 242 -4.03 -21.85 -8.56
CA ASN A 242 -4.51 -21.30 -9.83
C ASN A 242 -3.33 -21.15 -10.80
N ASP A 243 -3.61 -21.16 -12.09
CA ASP A 243 -2.62 -20.79 -13.10
C ASP A 243 -2.22 -19.33 -12.92
N ASN A 244 -0.91 -19.05 -13.03
CA ASN A 244 -0.34 -17.72 -12.84
C ASN A 244 -0.63 -17.10 -11.46
N GLU A 245 -0.90 -17.93 -10.43
CA GLU A 245 -0.98 -17.44 -9.05
C GLU A 245 0.39 -16.89 -8.64
N ALA A 246 0.45 -15.63 -8.23
CA ALA A 246 1.71 -14.96 -7.96
C ALA A 246 1.88 -14.65 -6.46
N VAL A 247 3.12 -14.63 -5.98
CA VAL A 247 3.47 -14.29 -4.61
C VAL A 247 3.74 -12.80 -4.44
N VAL A 248 3.22 -12.20 -3.37
CA VAL A 248 3.50 -10.81 -2.99
C VAL A 248 3.80 -10.73 -1.49
N PHE A 249 4.79 -9.91 -1.15
CA PHE A 249 5.29 -9.72 0.21
C PHE A 249 5.72 -11.02 0.93
N PRO A 250 6.45 -11.93 0.28
CA PRO A 250 6.91 -13.13 0.97
C PRO A 250 7.95 -12.79 2.05
N ASN A 251 7.80 -13.42 3.22
CA ASN A 251 8.73 -13.35 4.33
C ASN A 251 8.68 -14.67 5.12
N ARG A 252 9.74 -15.51 5.00
CA ARG A 252 9.83 -16.77 5.72
C ARG A 252 10.14 -16.63 7.21
N HIS A 253 10.64 -15.46 7.62
CA HIS A 253 11.10 -15.20 8.98
C HIS A 253 10.03 -14.64 9.92
N VAL A 254 8.77 -14.58 9.47
CA VAL A 254 7.66 -14.13 10.33
C VAL A 254 7.45 -15.09 11.49
N ALA A 255 6.92 -14.62 12.61
CA ALA A 255 6.56 -15.46 13.74
C ALA A 255 5.41 -16.42 13.37
N ILE A 256 5.30 -17.53 14.10
CA ILE A 256 4.18 -18.47 13.98
C ILE A 256 2.86 -17.72 14.20
N GLY A 257 1.87 -17.99 13.35
CA GLY A 257 0.59 -17.31 13.32
C GLY A 257 0.57 -16.01 12.50
N GLN A 258 1.72 -15.53 12.01
CA GLN A 258 1.79 -14.35 11.18
C GLN A 258 1.75 -14.66 9.68
N ARG A 259 1.35 -13.66 8.89
CA ARG A 259 1.31 -13.74 7.44
C ARG A 259 2.71 -13.82 6.85
N ALA A 260 3.00 -14.93 6.18
CA ALA A 260 4.25 -15.16 5.47
C ALA A 260 4.21 -14.70 4.00
N ALA A 261 3.04 -14.67 3.35
CA ALA A 261 2.88 -14.13 1.99
C ALA A 261 1.41 -13.88 1.64
N LEU A 262 1.18 -13.10 0.60
CA LEU A 262 -0.09 -13.06 -0.14
C LEU A 262 0.09 -13.81 -1.45
N MET A 263 -0.92 -14.60 -1.82
CA MET A 263 -1.06 -15.14 -3.16
C MET A 263 -2.11 -14.35 -3.91
N VAL A 264 -1.81 -13.95 -5.14
CA VAL A 264 -2.68 -13.09 -5.94
C VAL A 264 -2.92 -13.68 -7.32
N CYS A 265 -4.09 -13.39 -7.89
CA CYS A 265 -4.43 -13.73 -9.26
C CYS A 265 -4.89 -12.48 -10.01
N GLU A 266 -4.45 -12.31 -11.25
CA GLU A 266 -5.00 -11.28 -12.13
C GLU A 266 -6.49 -11.51 -12.34
N VAL A 267 -7.28 -10.42 -12.34
CA VAL A 267 -8.73 -10.47 -12.52
C VAL A 267 -9.20 -9.43 -13.53
N LYS A 268 -10.27 -9.78 -14.23
CA LYS A 268 -11.06 -8.81 -14.98
C LYS A 268 -12.02 -8.13 -14.01
N THR A 269 -12.18 -6.84 -14.17
CA THR A 269 -13.02 -6.03 -13.30
C THR A 269 -14.11 -5.32 -14.09
N ARG A 270 -15.20 -4.99 -13.40
CA ARG A 270 -16.28 -4.14 -13.88
C ARG A 270 -16.74 -3.22 -12.76
N TYR A 271 -17.59 -2.25 -13.06
CA TYR A 271 -18.20 -1.39 -12.06
C TYR A 271 -19.66 -1.79 -11.85
N GLU A 272 -20.07 -1.94 -10.59
CA GLU A 272 -21.44 -2.09 -10.15
C GLU A 272 -21.72 -1.01 -9.11
N ASP A 273 -22.77 -0.24 -9.30
CA ASP A 273 -23.16 0.88 -8.42
C ASP A 273 -22.00 1.85 -8.08
N GLY A 274 -21.07 2.04 -9.03
CA GLY A 274 -19.92 2.92 -8.87
C GLY A 274 -18.71 2.31 -8.15
N GLU A 275 -18.81 1.06 -7.71
CA GLU A 275 -17.75 0.32 -7.02
C GLU A 275 -17.12 -0.72 -7.95
N LEU A 276 -15.79 -0.88 -7.87
CA LEU A 276 -15.06 -1.89 -8.62
C LEU A 276 -15.32 -3.29 -8.05
N VAL A 277 -15.82 -4.17 -8.89
CA VAL A 277 -16.07 -5.59 -8.57
C VAL A 277 -15.33 -6.51 -9.54
N TYR A 278 -15.09 -7.74 -9.12
CA TYR A 278 -14.46 -8.80 -9.92
C TYR A 278 -15.15 -10.14 -9.66
N ASP A 279 -15.04 -11.06 -10.60
CA ASP A 279 -15.59 -12.42 -10.50
C ASP A 279 -14.67 -13.35 -9.71
#